data_c2d2b56309c778b18f71fc9f8be6a19e
#
_entry.id   c2d2b56309c778b18f71fc9f8be6a19e
#
_cell.length_a   1.000
_cell.length_b   1.000
_cell.length_c   1.000
_cell.angle_alpha   90.00
_cell.angle_beta   90.00
_cell.angle_gamma   90.00
#
_symmetry.space_group_name_H-M   'P 1'
#
loop_
_entity.id
_entity.type
_entity.pdbx_description
1 polymer ?
#
loop_
_entity_poly.entity_id
_entity_poly.type
_entity_poly.pdbx_seq_one_letter_code
_entity_poly.pdbx_strand_id
1 'polypeptide(L)'
;MKKIDVTLDQLLQSVELNGVCVEKEIHGYPVTSVDVVFPHVVLLLCLRGTARVMFDMQELSIEKNDFGILMPGHVFRRISCSEDYTYARIFISAEMVSELKTHAFSHDSDKFNYTPYCHLTDVQAKRVMALLELMEAIASHDLNDLQLRRQMLLSQLSVGYEFINYYRREQDKQWAESRSVKLYTQFCDLVVEHYRENRNVYYYAGLMDYDPRYFSKVFRQYSNGLSPLEWIQQYVVTQAKLIMDTHPNQTVKETAYQLGFPTTANFCRYFKRATGIYPQKYKERNTLQR
;
A
#
# COMPACT_ATOMS: atom_id res chain seq x y z
N MET A 1 -19.74 -26.11 0.43
CA MET A 1 -18.27 -26.12 0.61
C MET A 1 -17.93 -25.09 1.68
N LYS A 2 -17.32 -25.49 2.81
CA LYS A 2 -16.86 -24.56 3.86
C LYS A 2 -15.71 -23.75 3.27
N LYS A 3 -15.87 -22.41 3.14
CA LYS A 3 -14.75 -21.51 2.88
C LYS A 3 -13.80 -21.60 4.08
N ILE A 4 -12.57 -21.97 3.84
CA ILE A 4 -11.50 -21.87 4.83
C ILE A 4 -11.18 -20.37 4.90
N ASP A 5 -11.59 -19.72 5.99
CA ASP A 5 -11.11 -18.37 6.32
C ASP A 5 -9.61 -18.49 6.65
N VAL A 6 -8.78 -18.28 5.64
CA VAL A 6 -7.32 -18.25 5.81
C VAL A 6 -7.00 -16.99 6.61
N THR A 7 -6.35 -17.14 7.74
CA THR A 7 -5.95 -15.99 8.57
C THR A 7 -4.86 -15.18 7.86
N LEU A 8 -4.75 -13.90 8.16
CA LEU A 8 -3.70 -13.03 7.59
C LEU A 8 -2.30 -13.63 7.82
N ASP A 9 -2.07 -14.25 8.98
CA ASP A 9 -0.79 -14.89 9.33
C ASP A 9 -0.47 -16.08 8.41
N GLN A 10 -1.48 -16.89 8.05
CA GLN A 10 -1.30 -18.00 7.11
C GLN A 10 -0.99 -17.51 5.69
N LEU A 11 -1.61 -16.39 5.28
CA LEU A 11 -1.30 -15.75 4.01
C LEU A 11 0.14 -15.23 3.97
N LEU A 12 0.57 -14.56 5.02
CA LEU A 12 1.94 -14.04 5.12
C LEU A 12 2.97 -15.16 5.11
N GLN A 13 2.72 -16.27 5.81
CA GLN A 13 3.57 -17.47 5.73
C GLN A 13 3.65 -18.07 4.32
N SER A 14 2.53 -18.10 3.59
CA SER A 14 2.52 -18.57 2.20
C SER A 14 3.34 -17.66 1.28
N VAL A 15 3.32 -16.34 1.52
CA VAL A 15 4.14 -15.36 0.78
C VAL A 15 5.62 -15.54 1.08
N GLU A 16 5.99 -15.79 2.33
CA GLU A 16 7.38 -16.06 2.71
C GLU A 16 7.93 -17.33 2.06
N LEU A 17 7.10 -18.39 1.96
CA LEU A 17 7.49 -19.66 1.35
C LEU A 17 7.59 -19.62 -0.17
N ASN A 18 6.60 -19.02 -0.85
CA ASN A 18 6.45 -19.09 -2.30
C ASN A 18 6.82 -17.80 -3.02
N GLY A 19 7.05 -16.71 -2.28
CA GLY A 19 7.25 -15.38 -2.85
C GLY A 19 5.96 -14.67 -3.28
N VAL A 20 4.88 -15.43 -3.52
CA VAL A 20 3.54 -14.92 -3.86
C VAL A 20 2.44 -15.74 -3.17
N CYS A 21 1.30 -15.07 -2.93
CA CYS A 21 0.06 -15.73 -2.52
C CYS A 21 -1.11 -15.08 -3.26
N VAL A 22 -1.92 -15.88 -3.96
CA VAL A 22 -3.07 -15.43 -4.74
C VAL A 22 -4.36 -15.86 -4.07
N GLU A 23 -5.30 -14.94 -3.95
CA GLU A 23 -6.65 -15.21 -3.48
C GLU A 23 -7.66 -14.63 -4.47
N LYS A 24 -8.66 -15.42 -4.85
CA LYS A 24 -9.71 -15.04 -5.80
C LYS A 24 -11.08 -15.07 -5.13
N GLU A 25 -12.00 -14.26 -5.66
CA GLU A 25 -13.40 -14.23 -5.22
C GLU A 25 -13.58 -14.05 -3.71
N ILE A 26 -12.81 -13.13 -3.13
CA ILE A 26 -12.98 -12.79 -1.72
C ILE A 26 -14.23 -11.92 -1.60
N HIS A 27 -15.23 -12.46 -0.88
CA HIS A 27 -16.47 -11.74 -0.60
C HIS A 27 -16.34 -10.97 0.70
N GLY A 28 -16.79 -9.73 0.66
CA GLY A 28 -17.00 -8.87 1.81
C GLY A 28 -15.92 -9.03 2.88
N TYR A 29 -15.06 -8.10 3.01
CA TYR A 29 -14.11 -8.09 4.13
C TYR A 29 -14.82 -7.64 5.40
N PRO A 30 -14.47 -8.18 6.57
CA PRO A 30 -14.87 -7.51 7.80
C PRO A 30 -14.40 -6.05 7.72
N VAL A 31 -15.32 -5.13 8.00
CA VAL A 31 -14.97 -3.69 8.09
C VAL A 31 -13.95 -3.59 9.20
N THR A 32 -12.69 -3.42 8.85
CA THR A 32 -11.67 -3.13 9.83
C THR A 32 -11.71 -1.63 10.05
N SER A 33 -12.16 -1.20 11.22
CA SER A 33 -11.99 0.18 11.67
C SER A 33 -10.52 0.54 11.91
N VAL A 34 -9.60 -0.36 11.58
CA VAL A 34 -8.18 -0.26 11.88
C VAL A 34 -7.42 -0.05 10.58
N ASP A 35 -6.45 0.87 10.62
CA ASP A 35 -5.49 1.06 9.54
C ASP A 35 -4.60 -0.18 9.40
N VAL A 36 -4.42 -0.66 8.18
CA VAL A 36 -3.59 -1.84 7.86
C VAL A 36 -2.42 -1.37 7.00
N VAL A 37 -1.23 -1.84 7.33
CA VAL A 37 -0.05 -1.70 6.48
C VAL A 37 0.45 -3.10 6.18
N PHE A 38 0.62 -3.38 4.90
CA PHE A 38 1.14 -4.67 4.47
C PHE A 38 2.67 -4.61 4.37
N PRO A 39 3.39 -5.65 4.84
CA PRO A 39 4.85 -5.74 4.67
C PRO A 39 5.24 -6.12 3.24
N HIS A 40 4.27 -6.52 2.43
CA HIS A 40 4.43 -6.99 1.06
C HIS A 40 3.69 -6.07 0.08
N VAL A 41 4.05 -6.15 -1.21
CA VAL A 41 3.22 -5.54 -2.25
C VAL A 41 1.91 -6.32 -2.35
N VAL A 42 0.79 -5.59 -2.40
CA VAL A 42 -0.54 -6.18 -2.61
C VAL A 42 -1.16 -5.59 -3.86
N LEU A 43 -1.52 -6.45 -4.79
CA LEU A 43 -2.32 -6.08 -5.96
C LEU A 43 -3.76 -6.49 -5.69
N LEU A 44 -4.70 -5.61 -6.02
CA LEU A 44 -6.14 -5.80 -5.82
C LEU A 44 -6.88 -5.57 -7.13
N LEU A 45 -7.80 -6.46 -7.47
CA LEU A 45 -8.73 -6.28 -8.59
C LEU A 45 -10.17 -6.40 -8.07
N CYS A 46 -10.95 -5.34 -8.20
CA CYS A 46 -12.38 -5.38 -7.90
C CYS A 46 -13.13 -6.13 -9.01
N LEU A 47 -13.82 -7.20 -8.63
CA LEU A 47 -14.56 -8.06 -9.55
C LEU A 47 -16.03 -7.67 -9.65
N ARG A 48 -16.63 -7.25 -8.52
CA ARG A 48 -18.04 -6.85 -8.42
C ARG A 48 -18.24 -5.85 -7.28
N GLY A 49 -19.33 -5.11 -7.36
CA GLY A 49 -19.73 -4.18 -6.31
C GLY A 49 -18.84 -2.95 -6.23
N THR A 50 -18.94 -2.27 -5.11
CA THR A 50 -18.20 -1.03 -4.83
C THR A 50 -17.65 -1.04 -3.42
N ALA A 51 -16.54 -0.31 -3.19
CA ALA A 51 -16.00 -0.07 -1.86
C ALA A 51 -15.50 1.36 -1.72
N ARG A 52 -15.60 1.93 -0.51
CA ARG A 52 -14.89 3.14 -0.13
C ARG A 52 -13.74 2.74 0.77
N VAL A 53 -12.56 3.21 0.42
CA VAL A 53 -11.32 2.89 1.12
C VAL A 53 -10.55 4.17 1.46
N MET A 54 -9.80 4.13 2.53
CA MET A 54 -8.79 5.13 2.84
C MET A 54 -7.44 4.58 2.40
N PHE A 55 -6.76 5.27 1.53
CA PHE A 55 -5.39 4.98 1.10
C PHE A 55 -4.54 6.20 1.40
N ASP A 56 -3.52 6.07 2.24
CA ASP A 56 -2.63 7.17 2.65
C ASP A 56 -3.37 8.49 2.92
N MET A 57 -4.39 8.47 3.75
CA MET A 57 -5.20 9.64 4.12
C MET A 57 -6.11 10.19 3.00
N GLN A 58 -6.16 9.52 1.85
CA GLN A 58 -7.08 9.86 0.76
C GLN A 58 -8.22 8.85 0.70
N GLU A 59 -9.47 9.33 0.70
CA GLU A 59 -10.64 8.48 0.45
C GLU A 59 -10.77 8.22 -1.04
N LEU A 60 -10.82 6.94 -1.40
CA LEU A 60 -11.01 6.48 -2.78
C LEU A 60 -12.29 5.65 -2.87
N SER A 61 -12.99 5.81 -3.98
CA SER A 61 -14.10 4.93 -4.37
C SER A 61 -13.56 3.88 -5.33
N ILE A 62 -13.79 2.63 -5.00
CA ILE A 62 -13.40 1.47 -5.81
C ILE A 62 -14.65 0.87 -6.42
N GLU A 63 -14.63 0.60 -7.70
CA GLU A 63 -15.71 -0.04 -8.44
C GLU A 63 -15.22 -1.24 -9.26
N LYS A 64 -16.14 -1.96 -9.89
CA LYS A 64 -15.79 -3.11 -10.74
C LYS A 64 -14.71 -2.73 -11.75
N ASN A 65 -13.72 -3.60 -11.91
CA ASN A 65 -12.55 -3.47 -12.78
C ASN A 65 -11.48 -2.47 -12.30
N ASP A 66 -11.65 -1.85 -11.14
CA ASP A 66 -10.55 -1.09 -10.55
C ASP A 66 -9.44 -2.03 -10.07
N PHE A 67 -8.23 -1.72 -10.51
CA PHE A 67 -7.01 -2.43 -10.15
C PHE A 67 -6.12 -1.53 -9.31
N GLY A 68 -5.84 -1.97 -8.09
CA GLY A 68 -5.05 -1.23 -7.10
C GLY A 68 -3.70 -1.89 -6.83
N ILE A 69 -2.70 -1.06 -6.51
CA ILE A 69 -1.37 -1.48 -6.07
C ILE A 69 -1.08 -0.84 -4.73
N LEU A 70 -0.88 -1.66 -3.70
CA LEU A 70 -0.48 -1.24 -2.38
C LEU A 70 1.00 -1.60 -2.19
N MET A 71 1.85 -0.60 -2.10
CA MET A 71 3.28 -0.80 -1.83
C MET A 71 3.51 -0.98 -0.32
N PRO A 72 4.59 -1.66 0.10
CA PRO A 72 4.96 -1.75 1.51
C PRO A 72 5.08 -0.37 2.15
N GLY A 73 4.53 -0.23 3.35
CA GLY A 73 4.56 1.04 4.08
C GLY A 73 3.35 1.95 3.86
N HIS A 74 2.57 1.74 2.81
CA HIS A 74 1.33 2.48 2.59
C HIS A 74 0.23 2.02 3.54
N VAL A 75 -0.62 2.96 3.92
CA VAL A 75 -1.72 2.75 4.87
C VAL A 75 -3.01 2.51 4.11
N PHE A 76 -3.66 1.41 4.43
CA PHE A 76 -4.95 1.06 3.84
C PHE A 76 -5.99 0.81 4.92
N ARG A 77 -7.20 1.32 4.72
CA ARG A 77 -8.36 1.02 5.55
C ARG A 77 -9.62 1.01 4.69
N ARG A 78 -10.45 -0.01 4.85
CA ARG A 78 -11.75 -0.01 4.22
C ARG A 78 -12.78 0.71 5.09
N ILE A 79 -13.53 1.63 4.49
CA ILE A 79 -14.56 2.42 5.15
C ILE A 79 -15.91 1.71 5.04
N SER A 80 -16.28 1.27 3.83
CA SER A 80 -17.55 0.59 3.55
C SER A 80 -17.45 -0.20 2.24
N CYS A 81 -18.38 -1.13 2.01
CA CYS A 81 -18.53 -1.78 0.71
C CYS A 81 -20.02 -2.18 0.49
N SER A 82 -20.39 -2.42 -0.77
CA SER A 82 -21.67 -3.01 -1.14
C SER A 82 -21.73 -4.50 -0.74
N GLU A 83 -22.94 -5.05 -0.64
CA GLU A 83 -23.13 -6.46 -0.25
C GLU A 83 -22.53 -7.45 -1.24
N ASP A 84 -22.51 -7.10 -2.52
CA ASP A 84 -21.96 -7.90 -3.61
C ASP A 84 -20.46 -7.65 -3.86
N TYR A 85 -19.79 -6.83 -3.02
CA TYR A 85 -18.38 -6.52 -3.19
C TYR A 85 -17.52 -7.77 -3.16
N THR A 86 -16.86 -8.02 -4.29
CA THR A 86 -15.99 -9.18 -4.51
C THR A 86 -14.72 -8.71 -5.20
N TYR A 87 -13.58 -9.22 -4.75
CA TYR A 87 -12.28 -8.85 -5.30
C TYR A 87 -11.32 -10.04 -5.33
N ALA A 88 -10.29 -9.94 -6.16
CA ALA A 88 -9.11 -10.80 -6.14
C ALA A 88 -7.91 -10.01 -5.62
N ARG A 89 -6.96 -10.68 -4.99
CA ARG A 89 -5.70 -10.07 -4.56
C ARG A 89 -4.52 -11.02 -4.71
N ILE A 90 -3.35 -10.44 -4.89
CA ILE A 90 -2.07 -11.13 -4.82
C ILE A 90 -1.14 -10.39 -3.88
N PHE A 91 -0.50 -11.12 -2.98
CA PHE A 91 0.62 -10.66 -2.16
C PHE A 91 1.91 -11.07 -2.84
N ILE A 92 2.89 -10.15 -2.88
CA ILE A 92 4.19 -10.39 -3.51
C ILE A 92 5.27 -10.00 -2.50
N SER A 93 6.20 -10.91 -2.19
CA SER A 93 7.27 -10.66 -1.24
C SER A 93 8.23 -9.56 -1.72
N ALA A 94 8.88 -8.88 -0.76
CA ALA A 94 9.87 -7.85 -1.07
C ALA A 94 11.05 -8.40 -1.88
N GLU A 95 11.44 -9.66 -1.62
CA GLU A 95 12.49 -10.35 -2.38
C GLU A 95 12.09 -10.55 -3.84
N MET A 96 10.87 -11.06 -4.09
CA MET A 96 10.34 -11.28 -5.43
C MET A 96 10.26 -9.96 -6.21
N VAL A 97 9.84 -8.88 -5.56
CA VAL A 97 9.82 -7.53 -6.17
C VAL A 97 11.24 -7.04 -6.48
N SER A 98 12.21 -7.30 -5.59
CA SER A 98 13.61 -6.93 -5.83
C SER A 98 14.20 -7.68 -7.02
N GLU A 99 13.94 -8.98 -7.14
CA GLU A 99 14.36 -9.77 -8.30
C GLU A 99 13.68 -9.29 -9.58
N LEU A 100 12.38 -9.00 -9.52
CA LEU A 100 11.65 -8.45 -10.64
C LEU A 100 12.31 -7.14 -11.12
N LYS A 101 12.68 -6.25 -10.20
CA LYS A 101 13.38 -4.99 -10.52
C LYS A 101 14.70 -5.21 -11.27
N THR A 102 15.46 -6.22 -10.94
CA THR A 102 16.74 -6.52 -11.62
C THR A 102 16.55 -7.12 -13.01
N HIS A 103 15.45 -7.80 -13.28
CA HIS A 103 15.24 -8.56 -14.52
C HIS A 103 14.33 -7.88 -15.53
N ALA A 104 13.35 -7.10 -15.11
CA ALA A 104 12.27 -6.60 -15.96
C ALA A 104 12.20 -5.08 -16.08
N PHE A 105 12.85 -4.32 -15.21
CA PHE A 105 12.64 -2.88 -15.18
C PHE A 105 13.69 -2.12 -16.01
N SER A 106 13.28 -1.67 -17.18
CA SER A 106 13.86 -0.47 -17.80
C SER A 106 13.48 0.77 -16.97
N HIS A 107 14.27 1.82 -17.06
CA HIS A 107 14.27 3.09 -16.28
C HIS A 107 12.94 3.79 -15.92
N ASP A 108 11.78 3.21 -16.22
CA ASP A 108 10.44 3.80 -15.99
C ASP A 108 9.72 3.25 -14.75
N SER A 109 10.39 2.47 -13.90
CA SER A 109 9.80 1.82 -12.72
C SER A 109 9.33 2.81 -11.62
N ASP A 110 9.84 4.03 -11.64
CA ASP A 110 9.47 5.06 -10.67
C ASP A 110 8.01 5.53 -10.83
N LYS A 111 7.35 5.18 -11.94
CA LYS A 111 5.96 5.58 -12.21
C LYS A 111 4.90 4.74 -11.51
N PHE A 112 5.26 3.59 -10.91
CA PHE A 112 4.30 2.80 -10.13
C PHE A 112 3.76 3.52 -8.90
N ASN A 113 4.50 4.49 -8.41
CA ASN A 113 4.17 5.19 -7.19
C ASN A 113 3.12 6.29 -7.39
N TYR A 114 2.81 6.68 -8.64
CA TYR A 114 2.06 7.91 -8.88
C TYR A 114 0.53 7.79 -8.84
N THR A 115 -0.01 6.60 -9.04
CA THR A 115 -1.46 6.35 -8.90
C THR A 115 -1.69 4.98 -8.27
N PRO A 116 -2.33 4.90 -7.09
CA PRO A 116 -2.51 3.64 -6.40
C PRO A 116 -3.49 2.71 -7.11
N TYR A 117 -4.25 3.19 -8.09
CA TYR A 117 -5.22 2.40 -8.83
C TYR A 117 -5.37 2.87 -10.29
N CYS A 118 -5.89 2.00 -11.14
CA CYS A 118 -6.34 2.31 -12.50
C CYS A 118 -7.63 1.55 -12.80
N HIS A 119 -8.48 2.13 -13.64
CA HIS A 119 -9.70 1.48 -14.11
C HIS A 119 -9.41 0.66 -15.36
N LEU A 120 -9.72 -0.64 -15.34
CA LEU A 120 -9.51 -1.55 -16.46
C LEU A 120 -10.81 -1.71 -17.27
N THR A 121 -10.68 -1.91 -18.57
CA THR A 121 -11.81 -2.42 -19.37
C THR A 121 -12.11 -3.87 -18.99
N ASP A 122 -13.31 -4.39 -19.31
CA ASP A 122 -13.66 -5.80 -19.05
C ASP A 122 -12.66 -6.78 -19.69
N VAL A 123 -12.11 -6.44 -20.87
CA VAL A 123 -11.11 -7.27 -21.56
C VAL A 123 -9.78 -7.25 -20.81
N GLN A 124 -9.36 -6.09 -20.33
CA GLN A 124 -8.12 -5.93 -19.55
C GLN A 124 -8.23 -6.65 -18.20
N ALA A 125 -9.35 -6.49 -17.49
CA ALA A 125 -9.60 -7.17 -16.23
C ALA A 125 -9.59 -8.71 -16.38
N LYS A 126 -10.19 -9.25 -17.46
CA LYS A 126 -10.12 -10.68 -17.80
C LYS A 126 -8.69 -11.17 -18.01
N ARG A 127 -7.84 -10.37 -18.67
CA ARG A 127 -6.41 -10.73 -18.86
C ARG A 127 -5.65 -10.76 -17.52
N VAL A 128 -5.90 -9.77 -16.66
CA VAL A 128 -5.31 -9.76 -15.32
C VAL A 128 -5.77 -10.96 -14.52
N MET A 129 -7.07 -11.32 -14.55
CA MET A 129 -7.58 -12.52 -13.88
C MET A 129 -6.92 -13.80 -14.40
N ALA A 130 -6.75 -13.95 -15.72
CA ALA A 130 -6.08 -15.12 -16.29
C ALA A 130 -4.62 -15.25 -15.81
N LEU A 131 -3.90 -14.12 -15.63
CA LEU A 131 -2.56 -14.12 -15.03
C LEU A 131 -2.59 -14.54 -13.57
N LEU A 132 -3.55 -14.05 -12.78
CA LEU A 132 -3.71 -14.44 -11.37
C LEU A 132 -4.04 -15.94 -11.23
N GLU A 133 -4.90 -16.48 -12.11
CA GLU A 133 -5.23 -17.91 -12.16
C GLU A 133 -3.99 -18.76 -12.48
N LEU A 134 -3.18 -18.33 -13.44
CA LEU A 134 -1.95 -19.03 -13.76
C LEU A 134 -0.93 -18.97 -12.63
N MET A 135 -0.76 -17.81 -11.96
CA MET A 135 0.12 -17.68 -10.80
C MET A 135 -0.33 -18.57 -9.64
N GLU A 136 -1.64 -18.63 -9.36
CA GLU A 136 -2.19 -19.52 -8.34
C GLU A 136 -1.91 -20.98 -8.69
N ALA A 137 -2.13 -21.40 -9.95
CA ALA A 137 -1.83 -22.75 -10.40
C ALA A 137 -0.35 -23.10 -10.26
N ILE A 138 0.56 -22.19 -10.57
CA ILE A 138 2.01 -22.39 -10.38
C ILE A 138 2.37 -22.45 -8.89
N ALA A 139 1.79 -21.59 -8.05
CA ALA A 139 2.07 -21.55 -6.61
C ALA A 139 1.53 -22.77 -5.85
N SER A 140 0.38 -23.31 -6.29
CA SER A 140 -0.32 -24.43 -5.65
C SER A 140 0.09 -25.81 -6.16
N HIS A 141 0.87 -25.90 -7.25
CA HIS A 141 1.16 -27.17 -7.91
C HIS A 141 2.29 -27.93 -7.25
N ASP A 142 2.23 -29.28 -7.37
CA ASP A 142 3.23 -30.26 -6.92
C ASP A 142 4.57 -30.19 -7.70
N LEU A 143 4.92 -29.03 -8.22
CA LEU A 143 6.23 -28.79 -8.78
C LEU A 143 7.26 -28.85 -7.64
N ASN A 144 7.91 -30.00 -7.48
CA ASN A 144 8.93 -30.20 -6.46
C ASN A 144 10.20 -29.34 -6.66
N ASP A 145 10.34 -28.74 -7.84
CA ASP A 145 11.42 -27.80 -8.15
C ASP A 145 11.01 -26.37 -7.76
N LEU A 146 11.42 -25.96 -6.57
CA LEU A 146 11.16 -24.63 -6.04
C LEU A 146 11.79 -23.52 -6.88
N GLN A 147 12.97 -23.79 -7.48
CA GLN A 147 13.67 -22.81 -8.30
C GLN A 147 12.92 -22.57 -9.62
N LEU A 148 12.50 -23.63 -10.28
CA LEU A 148 11.69 -23.54 -11.48
C LEU A 148 10.36 -22.82 -11.23
N ARG A 149 9.66 -23.17 -10.14
CA ARG A 149 8.43 -22.50 -9.70
C ARG A 149 8.65 -20.99 -9.53
N ARG A 150 9.70 -20.60 -8.83
CA ARG A 150 10.06 -19.19 -8.62
C ARG A 150 10.31 -18.46 -9.94
N GLN A 151 11.04 -19.07 -10.86
CA GLN A 151 11.31 -18.48 -12.19
C GLN A 151 10.03 -18.32 -13.01
N MET A 152 9.12 -19.29 -12.96
CA MET A 152 7.81 -19.19 -13.63
C MET A 152 6.98 -18.04 -13.05
N LEU A 153 6.92 -17.90 -11.74
CA LEU A 153 6.20 -16.81 -11.07
C LEU A 153 6.80 -15.45 -11.42
N LEU A 154 8.12 -15.29 -11.42
CA LEU A 154 8.80 -14.05 -11.84
C LEU A 154 8.48 -13.68 -13.30
N SER A 155 8.44 -14.69 -14.19
CA SER A 155 8.07 -14.46 -15.59
C SER A 155 6.64 -13.96 -15.73
N GLN A 156 5.70 -14.54 -14.97
CA GLN A 156 4.30 -14.10 -14.96
C GLN A 156 4.12 -12.71 -14.35
N LEU A 157 4.83 -12.41 -13.28
CA LEU A 157 4.86 -11.07 -12.69
C LEU A 157 5.40 -10.02 -13.67
N SER A 158 6.45 -10.37 -14.44
CA SER A 158 6.99 -9.49 -15.48
C SER A 158 5.96 -9.18 -16.56
N VAL A 159 5.24 -10.19 -17.05
CA VAL A 159 4.15 -10.00 -18.02
C VAL A 159 3.03 -9.14 -17.44
N GLY A 160 2.60 -9.41 -16.20
CA GLY A 160 1.58 -8.64 -15.52
C GLY A 160 1.98 -7.16 -15.34
N TYR A 161 3.23 -6.93 -14.98
CA TYR A 161 3.81 -5.60 -14.87
C TYR A 161 3.72 -4.82 -16.17
N GLU A 162 4.14 -5.43 -17.30
CA GLU A 162 4.10 -4.77 -18.62
C GLU A 162 2.66 -4.46 -19.05
N PHE A 163 1.70 -5.37 -18.79
CA PHE A 163 0.29 -5.11 -19.08
C PHE A 163 -0.24 -3.93 -18.29
N ILE A 164 0.00 -3.89 -16.97
CA ILE A 164 -0.49 -2.80 -16.12
C ILE A 164 0.16 -1.48 -16.50
N ASN A 165 1.46 -1.46 -16.80
CA ASN A 165 2.15 -0.26 -17.29
C ASN A 165 1.54 0.23 -18.62
N TYR A 166 1.28 -0.67 -19.56
CA TYR A 166 0.66 -0.32 -20.82
C TYR A 166 -0.74 0.29 -20.60
N TYR A 167 -1.58 -0.35 -19.77
CA TYR A 167 -2.92 0.14 -19.49
C TYR A 167 -2.91 1.49 -18.78
N ARG A 168 -2.00 1.69 -17.83
CA ARG A 168 -1.83 2.98 -17.15
C ARG A 168 -1.36 4.07 -18.09
N ARG A 169 -0.41 3.79 -18.97
CA ARG A 169 0.04 4.77 -19.98
C ARG A 169 -1.08 5.25 -20.89
N GLU A 170 -2.00 4.35 -21.25
CA GLU A 170 -3.18 4.73 -22.04
C GLU A 170 -4.13 5.66 -21.28
N GLN A 171 -4.28 5.45 -19.97
CA GLN A 171 -5.09 6.30 -19.10
C GLN A 171 -4.35 7.59 -18.70
N ASP A 172 -3.06 7.49 -18.43
CA ASP A 172 -2.20 8.60 -18.03
C ASP A 172 -2.02 9.66 -19.14
N LYS A 173 -2.33 9.37 -20.41
CA LYS A 173 -2.40 10.41 -21.43
C LYS A 173 -3.40 11.51 -21.06
N GLN A 174 -4.44 11.18 -20.28
CA GLN A 174 -5.41 12.15 -19.76
C GLN A 174 -5.00 12.74 -18.37
N TRP A 175 -4.24 11.99 -17.55
CA TRP A 175 -3.86 12.38 -16.19
C TRP A 175 -2.42 12.90 -16.07
N ALA A 176 -1.51 12.43 -16.92
CA ALA A 176 -0.09 12.83 -16.91
C ALA A 176 0.15 14.32 -17.27
N GLU A 177 -0.84 14.99 -17.85
CA GLU A 177 -0.79 16.42 -18.11
C GLU A 177 -0.99 17.26 -16.84
N SER A 178 -1.56 16.71 -15.77
CA SER A 178 -1.69 17.44 -14.52
C SER A 178 -0.38 17.40 -13.71
N ARG A 179 0.46 18.42 -13.90
CA ARG A 179 1.66 18.69 -13.10
C ARG A 179 1.38 18.63 -11.59
N SER A 180 0.16 18.89 -11.20
CA SER A 180 -0.29 18.93 -9.81
C SER A 180 -0.48 17.54 -9.19
N VAL A 181 -0.97 16.55 -9.95
CA VAL A 181 -1.07 15.16 -9.50
C VAL A 181 0.31 14.57 -9.29
N LYS A 182 1.23 14.79 -10.24
CA LYS A 182 2.63 14.35 -10.10
C LYS A 182 3.27 14.91 -8.84
N LEU A 183 3.04 16.19 -8.57
CA LEU A 183 3.55 16.87 -7.37
C LEU A 183 3.02 16.19 -6.09
N TYR A 184 1.71 15.91 -6.02
CA TYR A 184 1.11 15.27 -4.87
C TYR A 184 1.70 13.88 -4.61
N THR A 185 1.74 13.04 -5.63
CA THR A 185 2.21 11.65 -5.52
C THR A 185 3.71 11.59 -5.21
N GLN A 186 4.54 12.35 -5.92
CA GLN A 186 5.98 12.43 -5.65
C GLN A 186 6.28 12.84 -4.20
N PHE A 187 5.49 13.77 -3.64
CA PHE A 187 5.64 14.12 -2.23
C PHE A 187 5.30 12.94 -1.31
N CYS A 188 4.19 12.24 -1.55
CA CYS A 188 3.80 11.09 -0.74
C CYS A 188 4.90 10.02 -0.74
N ASP A 189 5.47 9.72 -1.91
CA ASP A 189 6.55 8.76 -2.06
C ASP A 189 7.81 9.18 -1.29
N LEU A 190 8.21 10.43 -1.44
CA LEU A 190 9.37 10.97 -0.72
C LEU A 190 9.15 10.93 0.80
N VAL A 191 7.93 11.16 1.29
CA VAL A 191 7.64 11.03 2.72
C VAL A 191 7.73 9.58 3.16
N VAL A 192 7.19 8.63 2.38
CA VAL A 192 7.31 7.19 2.67
C VAL A 192 8.78 6.78 2.79
N GLU A 193 9.65 7.29 1.93
CA GLU A 193 11.08 7.00 1.92
C GLU A 193 11.82 7.67 3.09
N HIS A 194 11.55 8.95 3.36
CA HIS A 194 12.38 9.78 4.24
C HIS A 194 11.75 10.20 5.58
N TYR A 195 10.54 9.76 5.93
CA TYR A 195 9.84 10.22 7.16
C TYR A 195 10.61 9.97 8.46
N ARG A 196 11.49 8.98 8.47
CA ARG A 196 12.34 8.67 9.64
C ARG A 196 13.46 9.69 9.80
N GLU A 197 13.96 10.23 8.70
CA GLU A 197 15.08 11.17 8.66
C GLU A 197 14.59 12.61 8.79
N ASN A 198 13.53 12.95 8.09
CA ASN A 198 13.03 14.31 8.03
C ASN A 198 11.49 14.41 8.04
N ARG A 199 10.95 15.43 8.70
CA ARG A 199 9.51 15.71 8.80
C ARG A 199 9.18 17.15 8.46
N ASN A 200 10.14 17.86 7.84
CA ASN A 200 10.00 19.27 7.49
C ASN A 200 9.53 19.40 6.03
N VAL A 201 8.44 20.12 5.80
CA VAL A 201 7.89 20.37 4.46
C VAL A 201 8.91 21.02 3.52
N TYR A 202 9.75 21.92 4.05
CA TYR A 202 10.79 22.57 3.26
C TYR A 202 11.84 21.60 2.69
N TYR A 203 12.15 20.53 3.43
CA TYR A 203 13.03 19.48 2.96
C TYR A 203 12.46 18.80 1.71
N TYR A 204 11.20 18.40 1.76
CA TYR A 204 10.54 17.74 0.63
C TYR A 204 10.32 18.67 -0.55
N ALA A 205 9.90 19.90 -0.29
CA ALA A 205 9.75 20.90 -1.34
C ALA A 205 11.08 21.17 -2.06
N GLY A 206 12.21 21.17 -1.30
CA GLY A 206 13.55 21.31 -1.86
C GLY A 206 13.97 20.10 -2.71
N LEU A 207 13.67 18.86 -2.29
CA LEU A 207 13.94 17.66 -3.10
C LEU A 207 13.16 17.65 -4.42
N MET A 208 12.00 18.27 -4.44
CA MET A 208 11.11 18.35 -5.60
C MET A 208 11.33 19.58 -6.47
N ASP A 209 12.24 20.49 -6.06
CA ASP A 209 12.50 21.79 -6.71
C ASP A 209 11.25 22.68 -6.85
N TYR A 210 10.44 22.75 -5.76
CA TYR A 210 9.26 23.60 -5.70
C TYR A 210 9.35 24.65 -4.59
N ASP A 211 8.77 25.83 -4.84
CA ASP A 211 8.50 26.79 -3.77
C ASP A 211 7.53 26.20 -2.74
N PRO A 212 7.84 26.23 -1.42
CA PRO A 212 7.04 25.57 -0.39
C PRO A 212 5.59 26.11 -0.28
N ARG A 213 5.35 27.39 -0.63
CA ARG A 213 4.00 27.98 -0.58
C ARG A 213 3.16 27.51 -1.76
N TYR A 214 3.75 27.53 -2.96
CA TYR A 214 3.11 26.97 -4.16
C TYR A 214 2.80 25.50 -3.97
N PHE A 215 3.80 24.73 -3.53
CA PHE A 215 3.65 23.31 -3.21
C PHE A 215 2.49 23.06 -2.26
N SER A 216 2.44 23.75 -1.10
CA SER A 216 1.39 23.57 -0.10
C SER A 216 -0.01 23.90 -0.62
N LYS A 217 -0.12 24.89 -1.49
CA LYS A 217 -1.39 25.27 -2.12
C LYS A 217 -1.90 24.16 -3.05
N VAL A 218 -1.03 23.66 -3.92
CA VAL A 218 -1.38 22.58 -4.86
C VAL A 218 -1.67 21.30 -4.11
N PHE A 219 -0.83 20.92 -3.15
CA PHE A 219 -1.00 19.70 -2.36
C PHE A 219 -2.38 19.60 -1.69
N ARG A 220 -2.88 20.70 -1.09
CA ARG A 220 -4.20 20.74 -0.45
C ARG A 220 -5.37 20.40 -1.37
N GLN A 221 -5.23 20.66 -2.67
CA GLN A 221 -6.29 20.36 -3.66
C GLN A 221 -6.48 18.85 -3.86
N TYR A 222 -5.41 18.07 -3.65
CA TYR A 222 -5.39 16.61 -3.88
C TYR A 222 -5.39 15.78 -2.60
N SER A 223 -5.18 16.41 -1.45
CA SER A 223 -5.09 15.77 -0.13
C SER A 223 -6.35 15.93 0.73
N ASN A 224 -7.52 16.13 0.13
CA ASN A 224 -8.78 16.43 0.86
C ASN A 224 -8.63 17.62 1.83
N GLY A 225 -7.85 18.65 1.43
CA GLY A 225 -7.64 19.87 2.20
C GLY A 225 -6.54 19.81 3.25
N LEU A 226 -5.88 18.66 3.43
CA LEU A 226 -4.74 18.54 4.36
C LEU A 226 -3.56 19.36 3.86
N SER A 227 -2.86 20.02 4.78
CA SER A 227 -1.54 20.57 4.47
C SER A 227 -0.50 19.45 4.39
N PRO A 228 0.63 19.67 3.68
CA PRO A 228 1.73 18.70 3.65
C PRO A 228 2.24 18.31 5.06
N LEU A 229 2.27 19.28 5.98
CA LEU A 229 2.70 19.00 7.36
C LEU A 229 1.72 18.10 8.11
N GLU A 230 0.41 18.34 7.97
CA GLU A 230 -0.63 17.50 8.56
C GLU A 230 -0.58 16.09 7.97
N TRP A 231 -0.33 15.97 6.67
CA TRP A 231 -0.19 14.68 5.99
C TRP A 231 1.03 13.90 6.53
N ILE A 232 2.22 14.52 6.61
CA ILE A 232 3.41 13.91 7.22
C ILE A 232 3.09 13.47 8.66
N GLN A 233 2.42 14.33 9.43
CA GLN A 233 2.10 14.04 10.83
C GLN A 233 1.19 12.82 10.95
N GLN A 234 0.14 12.74 10.14
CA GLN A 234 -0.78 11.61 10.14
C GLN A 234 -0.06 10.34 9.70
N TYR A 235 0.76 10.40 8.66
CA TYR A 235 1.53 9.26 8.17
C TYR A 235 2.46 8.69 9.26
N VAL A 236 3.27 9.53 9.88
CA VAL A 236 4.20 9.11 10.96
C VAL A 236 3.45 8.51 12.15
N VAL A 237 2.30 9.08 12.53
CA VAL A 237 1.47 8.55 13.61
C VAL A 237 0.85 7.20 13.26
N THR A 238 0.45 7.01 12.01
CA THR A 238 -0.06 5.71 11.55
C THR A 238 1.03 4.64 11.58
N GLN A 239 2.24 4.97 11.13
CA GLN A 239 3.40 4.07 11.27
C GLN A 239 3.71 3.75 12.75
N ALA A 240 3.59 4.74 13.63
CA ALA A 240 3.76 4.53 15.07
C ALA A 240 2.74 3.54 15.65
N LYS A 241 1.46 3.73 15.30
CA LYS A 241 0.39 2.82 15.72
C LYS A 241 0.64 1.40 15.21
N LEU A 242 0.98 1.26 13.93
CA LEU A 242 1.29 -0.03 13.33
C LEU A 242 2.41 -0.75 14.09
N ILE A 243 3.55 -0.08 14.32
CA ILE A 243 4.67 -0.67 15.07
C ILE A 243 4.23 -1.13 16.45
N MET A 244 3.46 -0.31 17.17
CA MET A 244 2.96 -0.65 18.50
C MET A 244 1.94 -1.80 18.50
N ASP A 245 1.15 -1.94 17.43
CA ASP A 245 0.14 -2.99 17.29
C ASP A 245 0.74 -4.31 16.84
N THR A 246 1.72 -4.28 15.93
CA THR A 246 2.41 -5.49 15.43
C THR A 246 3.48 -6.01 16.39
N HIS A 247 4.07 -5.13 17.21
CA HIS A 247 5.10 -5.47 18.18
C HIS A 247 4.70 -5.06 19.61
N PRO A 248 3.73 -5.75 20.22
CA PRO A 248 3.16 -5.35 21.52
C PRO A 248 4.19 -5.32 22.67
N ASN A 249 5.25 -6.13 22.56
CA ASN A 249 6.34 -6.16 23.56
C ASN A 249 7.37 -5.03 23.38
N GLN A 250 7.39 -4.35 22.23
CA GLN A 250 8.30 -3.24 21.97
C GLN A 250 7.92 -2.02 22.83
N THR A 251 8.89 -1.41 23.47
CA THR A 251 8.68 -0.23 24.32
C THR A 251 8.38 1.02 23.50
N VAL A 252 7.74 2.01 24.10
CA VAL A 252 7.53 3.35 23.49
C VAL A 252 8.87 4.00 23.10
N LYS A 253 9.94 3.73 23.87
CA LYS A 253 11.29 4.21 23.58
C LYS A 253 11.83 3.60 22.28
N GLU A 254 11.74 2.30 22.12
CA GLU A 254 12.18 1.59 20.91
C GLU A 254 11.38 2.05 19.69
N THR A 255 10.05 2.17 19.82
CA THR A 255 9.20 2.73 18.76
C THR A 255 9.65 4.13 18.35
N ALA A 256 9.98 5.00 19.30
CA ALA A 256 10.47 6.36 19.02
C ALA A 256 11.76 6.35 18.19
N TYR A 257 12.73 5.51 18.56
CA TYR A 257 13.99 5.41 17.83
C TYR A 257 13.83 4.76 16.45
N GLN A 258 12.99 3.74 16.34
CA GLN A 258 12.68 3.10 15.06
C GLN A 258 12.04 4.09 14.06
N LEU A 259 11.27 5.05 14.57
CA LEU A 259 10.68 6.13 13.78
C LEU A 259 11.64 7.31 13.56
N GLY A 260 12.90 7.24 14.01
CA GLY A 260 13.89 8.30 13.84
C GLY A 260 13.67 9.53 14.72
N PHE A 261 13.03 9.39 15.88
CA PHE A 261 12.96 10.49 16.84
C PHE A 261 14.22 10.54 17.72
N PRO A 262 14.81 11.73 17.93
CA PRO A 262 16.03 11.85 18.72
C PRO A 262 15.82 11.54 20.20
N THR A 263 14.58 11.71 20.71
CA THR A 263 14.20 11.37 22.09
C THR A 263 12.79 10.83 22.17
N THR A 264 12.54 9.99 23.18
CA THR A 264 11.19 9.50 23.49
C THR A 264 10.22 10.65 23.79
N ALA A 265 10.70 11.72 24.45
CA ALA A 265 9.89 12.89 24.79
C ALA A 265 9.39 13.63 23.54
N ASN A 266 10.23 13.75 22.50
CA ASN A 266 9.85 14.34 21.21
C ASN A 266 8.77 13.50 20.52
N PHE A 267 8.93 12.19 20.49
CA PHE A 267 7.93 11.28 19.96
C PHE A 267 6.61 11.38 20.72
N CYS A 268 6.64 11.32 22.05
CA CYS A 268 5.43 11.40 22.87
C CYS A 268 4.63 12.69 22.64
N ARG A 269 5.31 13.83 22.53
CA ARG A 269 4.67 15.12 22.21
C ARG A 269 4.08 15.14 20.80
N TYR A 270 4.83 14.62 19.83
CA TYR A 270 4.39 14.52 18.44
C TYR A 270 3.14 13.66 18.30
N PHE A 271 3.17 12.46 18.89
CA PHE A 271 2.05 11.52 18.86
C PHE A 271 0.82 12.07 19.58
N LYS A 272 1.00 12.65 20.79
CA LYS A 272 -0.11 13.26 21.56
C LYS A 272 -0.74 14.43 20.80
N ARG A 273 0.06 15.26 20.14
CA ARG A 273 -0.45 16.40 19.34
C ARG A 273 -1.38 15.92 18.22
N ALA A 274 -1.08 14.80 17.60
CA ALA A 274 -1.86 14.26 16.48
C ALA A 274 -3.07 13.43 16.92
N THR A 275 -2.97 12.70 18.06
CA THR A 275 -3.97 11.70 18.48
C THR A 275 -4.78 12.12 19.70
N GLY A 276 -4.35 13.15 20.39
CA GLY A 276 -4.91 13.59 21.67
C GLY A 276 -4.47 12.76 22.90
N ILE A 277 -3.83 11.61 22.70
CA ILE A 277 -3.39 10.70 23.79
C ILE A 277 -1.91 10.38 23.70
N TYR A 278 -1.30 9.98 24.80
CA TYR A 278 0.08 9.52 24.81
C TYR A 278 0.24 8.11 24.22
N PRO A 279 1.39 7.80 23.59
CA PRO A 279 1.66 6.46 23.02
C PRO A 279 1.47 5.32 24.01
N GLN A 280 1.89 5.50 25.27
CA GLN A 280 1.72 4.50 26.32
C GLN A 280 0.23 4.17 26.54
N LYS A 281 -0.63 5.19 26.62
CA LYS A 281 -2.07 5.01 26.79
C LYS A 281 -2.72 4.35 25.57
N TYR A 282 -2.18 4.62 24.37
CA TYR A 282 -2.61 3.94 23.15
C TYR A 282 -2.33 2.43 23.22
N LYS A 283 -1.12 2.03 23.62
CA LYS A 283 -0.74 0.61 23.79
C LYS A 283 -1.62 -0.11 24.81
N GLU A 284 -1.85 0.49 25.98
CA GLU A 284 -2.68 -0.08 27.04
C GLU A 284 -4.11 -0.34 26.60
N ARG A 285 -4.72 0.55 25.81
CA ARG A 285 -6.07 0.35 25.26
C ARG A 285 -6.15 -0.84 24.31
N ASN A 286 -5.16 -1.02 23.46
CA ASN A 286 -5.14 -2.11 22.47
C ASN A 286 -4.82 -3.48 23.11
N THR A 287 -4.08 -3.50 24.22
CA THR A 287 -3.84 -4.72 24.99
C THR A 287 -5.10 -5.24 25.70
N LEU A 288 -6.02 -4.34 26.09
CA LEU A 288 -7.29 -4.70 26.73
C LEU A 288 -8.40 -5.14 25.74
N GLN A 289 -8.20 -4.93 24.43
CA GLN A 289 -9.17 -5.30 23.37
C GLN A 289 -8.80 -6.59 22.62
N ARG A 290 -7.66 -7.21 22.97
CA ARG A 290 -7.22 -8.53 22.50
C ARG A 290 -7.51 -9.58 23.57
#